data_fddc37afbc81ec48bdb41feed66a3b32
#
_entry.id   fddc37afbc81ec48bdb41feed66a3b32
#
_cell.length_a   1.000
_cell.length_b   1.000
_cell.length_c   1.000
_cell.angle_alpha   90.00
_cell.angle_beta   90.00
_cell.angle_gamma   90.00
#
_symmetry.space_group_name_H-M   'P 1'
#
loop_
_entity.id
_entity.type
_entity.pdbx_description
1 polymer ?
#
loop_
_entity_poly.entity_id
_entity_poly.type
_entity_poly.pdbx_seq_one_letter_code
_entity_poly.pdbx_strand_id
1 'polypeptide(L)'
;MGSEMCIRDSPGGMQIGGGITADNAQEYLDSGASHVIVTSYVFKNGEIYWDNLKKLCMAVGKEHVVLDLSCRKKDGRYYIVTDRWQTFTNVELGTEILGRLSGYCDEFLVHGVDVEGKASGIEQELIEILKQADIPVTYAGGIGSMEDLEEICRTGNGKVDFTIGSALDLFGGRIPYEVIKEYH
;
A
#
# COMPACT_ATOMS: atom_id res chain seq x y z
N MET A 1 14.27 -2.99 16.37
CA MET A 1 13.83 -3.14 17.78
C MET A 1 12.47 -2.49 18.08
N GLY A 2 12.09 -1.35 17.49
CA GLY A 2 10.79 -0.71 17.79
C GLY A 2 9.58 -1.43 17.20
N SER A 3 9.64 -1.85 15.94
CA SER A 3 8.53 -2.50 15.24
C SER A 3 8.19 -3.90 15.77
N GLU A 4 9.20 -4.68 16.15
CA GLU A 4 9.00 -6.03 16.71
C GLU A 4 8.28 -6.01 18.07
N MET A 5 8.51 -4.99 18.89
CA MET A 5 7.77 -4.82 20.15
C MET A 5 6.30 -4.51 19.89
N CYS A 6 6.00 -3.61 18.96
CA CYS A 6 4.61 -3.26 18.62
C CYS A 6 3.83 -4.46 18.03
N ILE A 7 4.48 -5.29 17.20
CA ILE A 7 3.87 -6.50 16.63
C ILE A 7 3.48 -7.49 17.73
N ARG A 8 4.34 -7.71 18.72
CA ARG A 8 4.08 -8.61 19.85
C ARG A 8 2.94 -8.15 20.76
N ASP A 9 2.77 -6.84 20.88
CA ASP A 9 1.71 -6.24 21.71
C ASP A 9 0.32 -6.30 21.03
N SER A 10 0.29 -6.49 19.69
CA SER A 10 -0.95 -6.57 18.90
C SER A 10 -0.86 -7.70 17.85
N PRO A 11 -0.88 -8.98 18.25
CA PRO A 11 -0.78 -10.09 17.31
C PRO A 11 -1.89 -10.07 16.27
N GLY A 12 -1.54 -10.18 15.00
CA GLY A 12 -2.47 -10.14 13.87
C GLY A 12 -3.06 -8.75 13.56
N GLY A 13 -2.69 -7.72 14.32
CA GLY A 13 -3.19 -6.35 14.13
C GLY A 13 -2.30 -5.45 13.29
N MET A 14 -1.15 -5.91 12.84
CA MET A 14 -0.17 -5.07 12.15
C MET A 14 0.38 -5.72 10.90
N GLN A 15 0.50 -4.92 9.86
CA GLN A 15 1.29 -5.21 8.66
C GLN A 15 2.68 -4.60 8.82
N ILE A 16 3.72 -5.28 8.37
CA ILE A 16 5.11 -4.84 8.49
C ILE A 16 5.80 -4.75 7.13
N GLY A 17 6.50 -3.64 6.89
CA GLY A 17 7.28 -3.40 5.69
C GLY A 17 8.69 -2.93 5.99
N GLY A 18 9.53 -2.91 4.96
CA GLY A 18 10.92 -2.45 5.01
C GLY A 18 11.94 -3.58 4.94
N GLY A 19 12.54 -3.76 3.76
CA GLY A 19 13.57 -4.78 3.54
C GLY A 19 13.10 -6.22 3.59
N ILE A 20 11.80 -6.46 3.40
CA ILE A 20 11.21 -7.80 3.38
C ILE A 20 11.66 -8.57 2.13
N THR A 21 12.05 -9.82 2.35
CA THR A 21 12.43 -10.81 1.33
C THR A 21 11.83 -12.17 1.68
N ALA A 22 11.92 -13.15 0.76
CA ALA A 22 11.47 -14.51 1.05
C ALA A 22 12.26 -15.16 2.20
N ASP A 23 13.49 -14.69 2.48
CA ASP A 23 14.35 -15.30 3.51
C ASP A 23 14.01 -14.81 4.93
N ASN A 24 13.41 -13.62 5.08
CA ASN A 24 13.12 -13.04 6.40
C ASN A 24 11.63 -12.83 6.69
N ALA A 25 10.75 -12.98 5.69
CA ALA A 25 9.32 -12.72 5.84
C ALA A 25 8.66 -13.55 6.94
N GLN A 26 9.02 -14.84 7.04
CA GLN A 26 8.45 -15.76 8.04
C GLN A 26 8.75 -15.32 9.48
N GLU A 27 9.91 -14.74 9.74
CA GLU A 27 10.30 -14.27 11.09
C GLU A 27 9.35 -13.18 11.62
N TYR A 28 8.87 -12.30 10.72
CA TYR A 28 7.91 -11.25 11.09
C TYR A 28 6.52 -11.81 11.35
N LEU A 29 6.07 -12.79 10.57
CA LEU A 29 4.79 -13.46 10.80
C LEU A 29 4.83 -14.27 12.10
N ASP A 30 5.91 -15.00 12.37
CA ASP A 30 6.11 -15.73 13.63
C ASP A 30 6.16 -14.78 14.84
N SER A 31 6.57 -13.54 14.63
CA SER A 31 6.54 -12.48 15.65
C SER A 31 5.14 -11.91 15.89
N GLY A 32 4.14 -12.27 15.06
CA GLY A 32 2.75 -11.87 15.19
C GLY A 32 2.26 -10.83 14.20
N ALA A 33 3.03 -10.48 13.16
CA ALA A 33 2.51 -9.65 12.06
C ALA A 33 1.43 -10.41 11.30
N SER A 34 0.38 -9.71 10.84
CA SER A 34 -0.64 -10.28 9.97
C SER A 34 -0.12 -10.48 8.55
N HIS A 35 0.60 -9.48 8.04
CA HIS A 35 1.12 -9.46 6.67
C HIS A 35 2.51 -8.82 6.61
N VAL A 36 3.21 -9.14 5.53
CA VAL A 36 4.46 -8.49 5.14
C VAL A 36 4.24 -7.62 3.91
N ILE A 37 4.70 -6.36 3.96
CA ILE A 37 4.59 -5.40 2.85
C ILE A 37 5.89 -5.41 2.07
N VAL A 38 5.82 -5.65 0.76
CA VAL A 38 6.99 -5.74 -0.11
C VAL A 38 6.91 -4.77 -1.29
N THR A 39 8.07 -4.18 -1.62
CA THR A 39 8.26 -3.29 -2.77
C THR A 39 9.52 -3.70 -3.54
N SER A 40 10.69 -3.29 -3.08
CA SER A 40 11.97 -3.43 -3.79
C SER A 40 12.45 -4.87 -4.02
N TYR A 41 11.95 -5.83 -3.26
CA TYR A 41 12.24 -7.24 -3.49
C TYR A 41 11.58 -7.77 -4.77
N VAL A 42 10.39 -7.22 -5.10
CA VAL A 42 9.57 -7.60 -6.24
C VAL A 42 9.79 -6.69 -7.44
N PHE A 43 10.01 -5.38 -7.20
CA PHE A 43 10.26 -4.41 -8.27
C PHE A 43 11.74 -4.04 -8.30
N LYS A 44 12.44 -4.44 -9.36
CA LYS A 44 13.87 -4.22 -9.49
C LYS A 44 14.25 -3.94 -10.95
N ASN A 45 15.19 -3.01 -11.16
CA ASN A 45 15.66 -2.64 -12.50
C ASN A 45 14.53 -2.20 -13.45
N GLY A 46 13.49 -1.59 -12.91
CA GLY A 46 12.35 -1.10 -13.68
C GLY A 46 11.31 -2.16 -14.06
N GLU A 47 11.42 -3.39 -13.58
CA GLU A 47 10.54 -4.50 -13.93
C GLU A 47 10.07 -5.30 -12.72
N ILE A 48 9.05 -6.14 -12.93
CA ILE A 48 8.58 -7.09 -11.91
C ILE A 48 9.44 -8.34 -11.95
N TYR A 49 10.05 -8.67 -10.81
CA TYR A 49 10.77 -9.91 -10.59
C TYR A 49 9.81 -11.03 -10.15
N TRP A 50 9.16 -11.66 -11.13
CA TRP A 50 8.18 -12.70 -10.90
C TRP A 50 8.71 -13.89 -10.09
N ASP A 51 9.98 -14.24 -10.26
CA ASP A 51 10.59 -15.33 -9.50
C ASP A 51 10.73 -15.00 -8.02
N ASN A 52 11.04 -13.75 -7.67
CA ASN A 52 11.08 -13.31 -6.29
C ASN A 52 9.67 -13.29 -5.68
N LEU A 53 8.67 -12.83 -6.43
CA LEU A 53 7.28 -12.83 -6.00
C LEU A 53 6.77 -14.25 -5.73
N LYS A 54 7.06 -15.20 -6.63
CA LYS A 54 6.75 -16.63 -6.44
C LYS A 54 7.45 -17.20 -5.22
N LYS A 55 8.76 -16.90 -5.03
CA LYS A 55 9.51 -17.36 -3.86
C LYS A 55 8.92 -16.85 -2.56
N LEU A 56 8.51 -15.58 -2.53
CA LEU A 56 7.86 -15.00 -1.36
C LEU A 56 6.54 -15.72 -1.04
N CYS A 57 5.67 -15.91 -2.05
CA CYS A 57 4.42 -16.64 -1.87
C CYS A 57 4.63 -18.09 -1.43
N MET A 58 5.71 -18.74 -1.90
CA MET A 58 6.05 -20.10 -1.45
C MET A 58 6.55 -20.13 0.01
N ALA A 59 7.18 -19.05 0.45
CA ALA A 59 7.71 -18.95 1.82
C ALA A 59 6.61 -18.70 2.87
N VAL A 60 5.66 -17.80 2.57
CA VAL A 60 4.70 -17.32 3.58
C VAL A 60 3.23 -17.47 3.20
N GLY A 61 2.91 -17.92 1.99
CA GLY A 61 1.55 -17.89 1.44
C GLY A 61 1.17 -16.50 0.90
N LYS A 62 0.35 -16.45 -0.15
CA LYS A 62 -0.11 -15.18 -0.73
C LYS A 62 -1.00 -14.38 0.23
N GLU A 63 -1.70 -15.07 1.12
CA GLU A 63 -2.61 -14.55 2.15
C GLU A 63 -1.91 -13.73 3.23
N HIS A 64 -0.59 -13.68 3.22
CA HIS A 64 0.23 -12.87 4.12
C HIS A 64 1.08 -11.82 3.40
N VAL A 65 0.83 -11.63 2.10
CA VAL A 65 1.60 -10.69 1.28
C VAL A 65 0.77 -9.48 0.92
N VAL A 66 1.28 -8.28 1.23
CA VAL A 66 0.81 -6.99 0.72
C VAL A 66 1.83 -6.46 -0.27
N LEU A 67 1.39 -6.09 -1.46
CA LEU A 67 2.26 -5.44 -2.44
C LEU A 67 2.10 -3.92 -2.37
N ASP A 68 3.19 -3.23 -2.05
CA ASP A 68 3.25 -1.77 -2.14
C ASP A 68 3.51 -1.37 -3.60
N LEU A 69 2.50 -0.78 -4.21
CA LEU A 69 2.48 -0.29 -5.59
C LEU A 69 2.55 1.24 -5.61
N SER A 70 3.46 1.84 -4.84
CA SER A 70 3.70 3.28 -4.87
C SER A 70 3.86 3.76 -6.31
N CYS A 71 3.12 4.80 -6.72
CA CYS A 71 3.09 5.21 -8.11
C CYS A 71 3.13 6.73 -8.32
N ARG A 72 3.56 7.14 -9.50
CA ARG A 72 3.58 8.52 -9.96
C ARG A 72 3.01 8.65 -11.35
N LYS A 73 2.41 9.81 -11.62
CA LYS A 73 1.84 10.12 -12.93
C LYS A 73 2.91 10.64 -13.88
N LYS A 74 2.98 10.07 -15.10
CA LYS A 74 3.84 10.50 -16.20
C LYS A 74 3.08 10.36 -17.51
N ASP A 75 3.03 11.42 -18.30
CA ASP A 75 2.36 11.45 -19.61
C ASP A 75 0.90 10.95 -19.55
N GLY A 76 0.18 11.30 -18.46
CA GLY A 76 -1.22 10.94 -18.25
C GLY A 76 -1.46 9.52 -17.74
N ARG A 77 -0.41 8.75 -17.43
CA ARG A 77 -0.48 7.37 -16.92
C ARG A 77 0.26 7.23 -15.59
N TYR A 78 -0.16 6.27 -14.78
CA TYR A 78 0.51 5.94 -13.53
C TYR A 78 1.53 4.83 -13.75
N TYR A 79 2.74 5.03 -13.22
CA TYR A 79 3.81 4.03 -13.24
C TYR A 79 4.26 3.73 -11.82
N ILE A 80 4.52 2.47 -11.54
CA ILE A 80 5.11 2.05 -10.27
C ILE A 80 6.48 2.67 -10.13
N VAL A 81 6.80 3.17 -8.94
CA VAL A 81 8.09 3.79 -8.63
C VAL A 81 8.79 3.04 -7.50
N THR A 82 10.11 3.04 -7.53
CA THR A 82 10.99 2.39 -6.56
C THR A 82 12.02 3.38 -6.00
N ASP A 83 12.97 2.88 -5.20
CA ASP A 83 14.08 3.66 -4.68
C ASP A 83 13.64 4.95 -3.97
N ARG A 84 12.74 4.81 -2.99
CA ARG A 84 12.15 5.94 -2.28
C ARG A 84 11.45 6.91 -3.23
N TRP A 85 10.69 6.33 -4.19
CA TRP A 85 9.86 7.04 -5.18
C TRP A 85 10.64 7.85 -6.24
N GLN A 86 11.96 7.64 -6.36
CA GLN A 86 12.81 8.41 -7.28
C GLN A 86 12.93 7.76 -8.66
N THR A 87 12.75 6.44 -8.74
CA THR A 87 12.98 5.69 -9.97
C THR A 87 11.67 5.17 -10.55
N PHE A 88 11.31 5.62 -11.75
CA PHE A 88 10.20 5.04 -12.50
C PHE A 88 10.56 3.63 -12.98
N THR A 89 9.60 2.73 -12.83
CA THR A 89 9.66 1.43 -13.52
C THR A 89 9.02 1.54 -14.90
N ASN A 90 9.13 0.45 -15.71
CA ASN A 90 8.39 0.29 -16.96
C ASN A 90 6.98 -0.30 -16.74
N VAL A 91 6.56 -0.44 -15.49
CA VAL A 91 5.30 -1.07 -15.11
C VAL A 91 4.23 0.00 -14.98
N GLU A 92 3.33 0.08 -15.95
CA GLU A 92 2.15 0.92 -15.88
C GLU A 92 1.14 0.31 -14.88
N LEU A 93 0.65 1.12 -13.95
CA LEU A 93 -0.39 0.71 -13.01
C LEU A 93 -1.76 0.85 -13.69
N GLY A 94 -2.39 -0.27 -13.93
CA GLY A 94 -3.71 -0.37 -14.56
C GLY A 94 -4.36 -1.71 -14.27
N THR A 95 -5.57 -1.93 -14.77
CA THR A 95 -6.38 -3.13 -14.48
C THR A 95 -5.67 -4.44 -14.85
N GLU A 96 -4.92 -4.46 -15.96
CA GLU A 96 -4.20 -5.65 -16.38
C GLU A 96 -3.14 -6.08 -15.36
N ILE A 97 -2.31 -5.12 -14.89
CA ILE A 97 -1.24 -5.45 -13.94
C ILE A 97 -1.81 -5.76 -12.55
N LEU A 98 -2.86 -5.06 -12.12
CA LEU A 98 -3.56 -5.37 -10.88
C LEU A 98 -4.11 -6.81 -10.92
N GLY A 99 -4.80 -7.21 -12.00
CA GLY A 99 -5.30 -8.57 -12.15
C GLY A 99 -4.21 -9.64 -12.19
N ARG A 100 -3.02 -9.33 -12.74
CA ARG A 100 -1.89 -10.28 -12.74
C ARG A 100 -1.25 -10.42 -11.36
N LEU A 101 -1.15 -9.32 -10.60
CA LEU A 101 -0.53 -9.30 -9.27
C LEU A 101 -1.44 -9.86 -8.18
N SER A 102 -2.77 -9.76 -8.31
CA SER A 102 -3.75 -10.26 -7.33
C SER A 102 -3.66 -11.78 -7.07
N GLY A 103 -3.06 -12.52 -8.01
CA GLY A 103 -2.77 -13.95 -7.82
C GLY A 103 -1.66 -14.24 -6.81
N TYR A 104 -0.91 -13.22 -6.36
CA TYR A 104 0.30 -13.36 -5.56
C TYR A 104 0.26 -12.60 -4.22
N CYS A 105 -0.81 -11.89 -3.93
CA CYS A 105 -0.96 -11.13 -2.68
C CYS A 105 -2.40 -11.14 -2.22
N ASP A 106 -2.61 -10.69 -0.99
CA ASP A 106 -3.92 -10.55 -0.38
C ASP A 106 -4.45 -9.13 -0.50
N GLU A 107 -3.55 -8.16 -0.52
CA GLU A 107 -3.89 -6.72 -0.55
C GLU A 107 -2.87 -5.93 -1.37
N PHE A 108 -3.33 -4.82 -1.95
CA PHE A 108 -2.48 -3.77 -2.50
C PHE A 108 -2.45 -2.56 -1.58
N LEU A 109 -1.25 -2.09 -1.22
CA LEU A 109 -1.04 -0.77 -0.62
C LEU A 109 -0.54 0.17 -1.72
N VAL A 110 -1.25 1.26 -1.99
CA VAL A 110 -0.93 2.14 -3.13
C VAL A 110 -0.74 3.57 -2.66
N HIS A 111 0.49 4.09 -2.75
CA HIS A 111 0.79 5.49 -2.48
C HIS A 111 0.70 6.34 -3.76
N GLY A 112 -0.17 7.34 -3.74
CA GLY A 112 -0.16 8.44 -4.70
C GLY A 112 0.97 9.41 -4.36
N VAL A 113 2.17 9.15 -4.87
CA VAL A 113 3.41 9.84 -4.45
C VAL A 113 3.39 11.33 -4.78
N ASP A 114 2.75 11.73 -5.86
CA ASP A 114 2.75 13.13 -6.30
C ASP A 114 1.99 14.06 -5.35
N VAL A 115 1.10 13.53 -4.53
CA VAL A 115 0.33 14.25 -3.49
C VAL A 115 0.74 13.89 -2.05
N GLU A 116 1.63 12.90 -1.87
CA GLU A 116 2.05 12.44 -0.55
C GLU A 116 2.66 13.55 0.29
N GLY A 117 2.22 13.63 1.56
CA GLY A 117 2.70 14.62 2.52
C GLY A 117 2.33 16.08 2.24
N LYS A 118 1.55 16.36 1.17
CA LYS A 118 1.20 17.74 0.77
C LYS A 118 -0.15 18.20 1.32
N ALA A 119 -0.99 17.28 1.81
CA ALA A 119 -2.39 17.56 2.17
C ALA A 119 -3.10 18.41 1.07
N SER A 120 -2.83 18.08 -0.19
CA SER A 120 -3.30 18.81 -1.37
C SER A 120 -4.49 18.14 -2.06
N GLY A 121 -5.12 17.16 -1.39
CA GLY A 121 -6.19 16.33 -1.92
C GLY A 121 -5.66 15.03 -2.52
N ILE A 122 -6.60 14.15 -2.81
CA ILE A 122 -6.36 12.80 -3.31
C ILE A 122 -6.24 12.75 -4.83
N GLU A 123 -5.67 11.67 -5.36
CA GLU A 123 -5.60 11.43 -6.80
C GLU A 123 -6.82 10.61 -7.28
N GLN A 124 -7.92 11.31 -7.63
CA GLN A 124 -9.19 10.68 -8.03
C GLN A 124 -9.03 9.70 -9.19
N GLU A 125 -8.25 10.06 -10.23
CA GLU A 125 -8.00 9.16 -11.37
C GLU A 125 -7.30 7.86 -10.95
N LEU A 126 -6.42 7.93 -9.95
CA LEU A 126 -5.77 6.74 -9.40
C LEU A 126 -6.80 5.85 -8.70
N ILE A 127 -7.67 6.43 -7.87
CA ILE A 127 -8.74 5.69 -7.16
C ILE A 127 -9.68 5.01 -8.16
N GLU A 128 -9.99 5.67 -9.28
CA GLU A 128 -10.79 5.08 -10.37
C GLU A 128 -10.14 3.82 -10.99
N ILE A 129 -8.80 3.77 -11.03
CA ILE A 129 -8.06 2.58 -11.45
C ILE A 129 -8.12 1.51 -10.35
N LEU A 130 -7.87 1.91 -9.11
CA LEU A 130 -7.76 0.98 -7.96
C LEU A 130 -9.06 0.25 -7.66
N LYS A 131 -10.21 0.89 -7.80
CA LYS A 131 -11.53 0.23 -7.60
C LYS A 131 -11.82 -0.92 -8.55
N GLN A 132 -11.00 -1.10 -9.61
CA GLN A 132 -11.10 -2.22 -10.54
C GLN A 132 -10.34 -3.47 -10.06
N ALA A 133 -9.60 -3.38 -8.96
CA ALA A 133 -8.93 -4.53 -8.38
C ALA A 133 -9.93 -5.56 -7.85
N ASP A 134 -9.55 -6.84 -7.96
CA ASP A 134 -10.35 -7.97 -7.48
C ASP A 134 -10.05 -8.36 -6.01
N ILE A 135 -9.07 -7.70 -5.40
CA ILE A 135 -8.64 -7.88 -4.00
C ILE A 135 -8.66 -6.54 -3.27
N PRO A 136 -8.62 -6.52 -1.93
CA PRO A 136 -8.55 -5.30 -1.13
C PRO A 136 -7.44 -4.36 -1.59
N VAL A 137 -7.72 -3.06 -1.55
CA VAL A 137 -6.75 -2.01 -1.88
C VAL A 137 -6.83 -0.92 -0.83
N THR A 138 -5.69 -0.61 -0.24
CA THR A 138 -5.54 0.54 0.66
C THR A 138 -4.80 1.67 -0.05
N TYR A 139 -5.47 2.82 -0.20
CA TYR A 139 -4.89 4.03 -0.76
C TYR A 139 -4.19 4.86 0.31
N ALA A 140 -3.04 5.42 -0.03
CA ALA A 140 -2.30 6.37 0.77
C ALA A 140 -1.86 7.58 -0.07
N GLY A 141 -1.84 8.76 0.53
CA GLY A 141 -1.31 9.97 -0.08
C GLY A 141 -2.33 11.11 -0.22
N GLY A 142 -1.88 12.31 0.07
CA GLY A 142 -2.63 13.55 -0.15
C GLY A 142 -3.78 13.82 0.79
N ILE A 143 -4.25 12.85 1.55
CA ILE A 143 -5.38 12.98 2.48
C ILE A 143 -5.06 14.09 3.50
N GLY A 144 -5.89 15.13 3.53
CA GLY A 144 -5.71 16.28 4.41
C GLY A 144 -6.98 16.71 5.14
N SER A 145 -8.14 16.16 4.77
CA SER A 145 -9.44 16.54 5.32
C SER A 145 -10.42 15.37 5.37
N MET A 146 -11.54 15.55 6.07
CA MET A 146 -12.64 14.57 6.08
C MET A 146 -13.31 14.45 4.71
N GLU A 147 -13.37 15.55 3.98
CA GLU A 147 -13.92 15.60 2.61
C GLU A 147 -13.11 14.71 1.65
N ASP A 148 -11.79 14.62 1.84
CA ASP A 148 -10.95 13.70 1.07
C ASP A 148 -11.34 12.24 1.31
N LEU A 149 -11.69 11.88 2.55
CA LEU A 149 -12.14 10.52 2.90
C LEU A 149 -13.48 10.18 2.25
N GLU A 150 -14.44 11.12 2.34
CA GLU A 150 -15.74 10.97 1.67
C GLU A 150 -15.56 10.81 0.16
N GLU A 151 -14.61 11.54 -0.42
CA GLU A 151 -14.28 11.44 -1.84
C GLU A 151 -13.67 10.08 -2.21
N ILE A 152 -12.77 9.52 -1.37
CA ILE A 152 -12.23 8.15 -1.56
C ILE A 152 -13.38 7.14 -1.55
N CYS A 153 -14.24 7.20 -0.54
CA CYS A 153 -15.38 6.28 -0.42
C CYS A 153 -16.31 6.39 -1.62
N ARG A 154 -16.61 7.59 -2.08
CA ARG A 154 -17.48 7.85 -3.22
C ARG A 154 -16.85 7.36 -4.53
N THR A 155 -15.60 7.77 -4.81
CA THR A 155 -14.91 7.44 -6.06
C THR A 155 -14.54 5.97 -6.12
N GLY A 156 -14.06 5.42 -4.99
CA GLY A 156 -13.72 4.01 -4.82
C GLY A 156 -14.92 3.07 -4.74
N ASN A 157 -16.15 3.63 -4.62
CA ASN A 157 -17.39 2.86 -4.50
C ASN A 157 -17.35 1.83 -3.36
N GLY A 158 -16.73 2.19 -2.23
CA GLY A 158 -16.55 1.32 -1.07
C GLY A 158 -15.60 0.13 -1.28
N LYS A 159 -14.80 0.14 -2.36
CA LYS A 159 -13.82 -0.92 -2.66
C LYS A 159 -12.39 -0.53 -2.36
N VAL A 160 -12.14 0.73 -2.07
CA VAL A 160 -10.80 1.26 -1.80
C VAL A 160 -10.80 1.78 -0.37
N ASP A 161 -10.01 1.14 0.47
CA ASP A 161 -9.72 1.57 1.83
C ASP A 161 -8.67 2.68 1.81
N PHE A 162 -8.40 3.29 2.96
CA PHE A 162 -7.41 4.34 3.06
C PHE A 162 -6.55 4.22 4.32
N THR A 163 -5.34 4.74 4.25
CA THR A 163 -4.49 4.94 5.42
C THR A 163 -4.09 6.41 5.54
N ILE A 164 -4.07 6.92 6.76
CA ILE A 164 -3.77 8.30 7.07
C ILE A 164 -2.52 8.37 7.95
N GLY A 165 -1.55 9.17 7.54
CA GLY A 165 -0.33 9.42 8.31
C GLY A 165 -0.31 10.82 8.92
N SER A 166 0.49 11.70 8.36
CA SER A 166 0.78 13.06 8.85
C SER A 166 -0.43 13.98 9.01
N ALA A 167 -1.55 13.66 8.38
CA ALA A 167 -2.79 14.44 8.50
C ALA A 167 -3.54 14.20 9.82
N LEU A 168 -3.25 13.11 10.56
CA LEU A 168 -3.82 12.87 11.88
C LEU A 168 -3.29 13.84 12.94
N ASP A 169 -4.13 14.23 13.87
CA ASP A 169 -3.79 15.10 15.00
C ASP A 169 -2.68 14.52 15.89
N LEU A 170 -2.60 13.19 15.99
CA LEU A 170 -1.50 12.47 16.67
C LEU A 170 -0.11 12.80 16.10
N PHE A 171 -0.03 13.22 14.84
CA PHE A 171 1.20 13.62 14.17
C PHE A 171 1.26 15.12 13.85
N GLY A 172 0.37 15.92 14.49
CA GLY A 172 0.29 17.37 14.27
C GLY A 172 -0.58 17.79 13.08
N GLY A 173 -1.33 16.87 12.48
CA GLY A 173 -2.32 17.14 11.44
C GLY A 173 -3.63 17.69 11.98
N ARG A 174 -4.66 17.73 11.13
CA ARG A 174 -5.96 18.33 11.46
C ARG A 174 -7.10 17.32 11.59
N ILE A 175 -6.88 16.08 11.18
CA ILE A 175 -7.89 15.03 11.24
C ILE A 175 -7.86 14.40 12.63
N PRO A 176 -8.95 14.47 13.43
CA PRO A 176 -8.96 13.87 14.76
C PRO A 176 -8.93 12.34 14.69
N TYR A 177 -7.99 11.72 15.36
CA TYR A 177 -7.90 10.26 15.46
C TYR A 177 -9.18 9.64 16.03
N GLU A 178 -9.76 10.27 17.06
CA GLU A 178 -10.99 9.80 17.71
C GLU A 178 -12.18 9.69 16.73
N VAL A 179 -12.22 10.54 15.68
CA VAL A 179 -13.25 10.48 14.65
C VAL A 179 -12.97 9.34 13.68
N ILE A 180 -11.68 9.18 13.29
CA ILE A 180 -11.29 8.18 12.29
C ILE A 180 -11.46 6.75 12.80
N LYS A 181 -11.17 6.48 14.05
CA LYS A 181 -11.32 5.13 14.62
C LYS A 181 -12.77 4.61 14.59
N GLU A 182 -13.76 5.51 14.47
CA GLU A 182 -15.18 5.18 14.36
C GLU A 182 -15.71 5.29 12.92
N TYR A 183 -14.83 5.65 11.99
CA TYR A 183 -15.17 5.79 10.55
C TYR A 183 -15.24 4.40 9.90
N HIS A 184 -16.43 4.02 9.42
CA HIS A 184 -16.73 2.73 8.78
C HIS A 184 -17.25 2.92 7.36
#